data_911a486152b21530c8f4cf972dbfff5c
#
_entry.id   911a486152b21530c8f4cf972dbfff5c
#
_cell.length_a   1.000
_cell.length_b   1.000
_cell.length_c   1.000
_cell.angle_alpha   90.00
_cell.angle_beta   90.00
_cell.angle_gamma   90.00
#
_symmetry.space_group_name_H-M   'P 1'
#
loop_
_entity.id
_entity.type
_entity.pdbx_description
1 polymer ?
#
loop_
_entity_poly.entity_id
_entity_poly.type
_entity_poly.pdbx_seq_one_letter_code
_entity_poly.pdbx_strand_id
1 'polypeptide(L)'
;MPRSIQFDKIENFRDLGGYECRYGETRFGTIYRSAKLNEASPRDTEKLKTLGIKTVLDLRDDHSKEAYKDVTRQIEGIRHIELPVNGNGRICHEYDDYVYSYIEMLEDPYSARNIFKAILHADKPMVIHCNAGKDRTGAFTMIILLLNGVSFKDINADYMASFPYLEDMTADTRANHKEVPELLLTPNIQFLRDVYALFLKKYGDLESYFDAIGLSDDEVRSLSSILGKREKSCGAVVFYKGKVLVEHMAMGHFSIPKGHVEEEDKDEFATAAREIKEETGLDVKFHKDFRITTDYSPKDGVIKQVVWFIAVASSDKVTVQPEEVQDAYWISPADAMIALSHDSDRQVVHQASLYEAEHHFDY
;
A
#
# COMPACT_ATOMS: atom_id res chain seq x y z
N MET A 1 3.85 13.60 16.74
CA MET A 1 2.92 14.41 15.93
C MET A 1 1.49 14.11 16.37
N PRO A 2 0.53 15.03 16.28
CA PRO A 2 -0.87 14.70 16.52
C PRO A 2 -1.40 13.82 15.39
N ARG A 3 -2.18 12.76 15.71
CA ARG A 3 -2.80 11.91 14.69
C ARG A 3 -3.91 12.61 13.92
N SER A 4 -4.74 13.39 14.62
CA SER A 4 -5.78 14.20 13.99
C SER A 4 -5.19 15.41 13.27
N ILE A 5 -5.61 15.61 12.03
CA ILE A 5 -5.20 16.73 11.19
C ILE A 5 -6.45 17.50 10.79
N GLN A 6 -6.56 18.72 11.29
CA GLN A 6 -7.70 19.57 10.98
C GLN A 6 -7.63 20.10 9.55
N PHE A 7 -8.72 20.00 8.85
CA PHE A 7 -8.98 20.58 7.54
C PHE A 7 -10.14 21.57 7.61
N ASP A 8 -10.32 22.38 6.58
CA ASP A 8 -11.44 23.34 6.56
C ASP A 8 -12.79 22.65 6.30
N LYS A 9 -12.77 21.64 5.40
CA LYS A 9 -13.97 20.95 4.91
C LYS A 9 -13.88 19.42 4.96
N ILE A 10 -12.67 18.87 4.99
CA ILE A 10 -12.48 17.42 5.07
C ILE A 10 -12.59 16.99 6.54
N GLU A 11 -13.63 16.22 6.84
CA GLU A 11 -13.86 15.72 8.18
C GLU A 11 -13.12 14.40 8.43
N ASN A 12 -12.99 14.03 9.68
CA ASN A 12 -12.49 12.74 10.14
C ASN A 12 -11.09 12.36 9.61
N PHE A 13 -10.26 13.36 9.27
CA PHE A 13 -8.94 13.14 8.70
C PHE A 13 -7.90 12.89 9.80
N ARG A 14 -7.21 11.73 9.74
CA ARG A 14 -6.15 11.39 10.68
C ARG A 14 -5.16 10.39 10.11
N ASP A 15 -3.99 10.36 10.74
CA ASP A 15 -2.89 9.45 10.46
C ASP A 15 -3.08 8.13 11.21
N LEU A 16 -2.68 7.01 10.61
CA LEU A 16 -2.57 5.70 11.28
C LEU A 16 -1.20 5.50 11.96
N GLY A 17 -0.37 6.54 12.01
CA GLY A 17 0.88 6.58 12.75
C GLY A 17 0.70 6.86 14.24
N GLY A 18 1.74 6.56 15.04
CA GLY A 18 1.81 6.85 16.47
C GLY A 18 1.04 5.87 17.37
N TYR A 19 0.79 4.66 16.90
CA TYR A 19 0.29 3.56 17.73
C TYR A 19 1.43 2.66 18.16
N GLU A 20 1.44 2.24 19.42
CA GLU A 20 2.31 1.15 19.84
C GLU A 20 1.97 -0.13 19.07
N CYS A 21 2.98 -0.80 18.56
CA CYS A 21 2.84 -1.99 17.75
C CYS A 21 3.99 -2.98 18.01
N ARG A 22 3.97 -4.19 17.42
CA ARG A 22 4.97 -5.24 17.70
C ARG A 22 6.41 -4.88 17.36
N TYR A 23 6.66 -3.85 16.54
CA TYR A 23 8.00 -3.38 16.17
C TYR A 23 8.32 -1.96 16.68
N GLY A 24 7.62 -1.49 17.71
CA GLY A 24 7.79 -0.20 18.34
C GLY A 24 6.57 0.70 18.15
N GLU A 25 6.59 1.60 17.17
CA GLU A 25 5.53 2.55 16.89
C GLU A 25 5.21 2.58 15.39
N THR A 26 3.93 2.66 15.04
CA THR A 26 3.52 2.84 13.64
C THR A 26 3.98 4.19 13.12
N ARG A 27 4.52 4.21 11.89
CA ARG A 27 5.10 5.40 11.28
C ARG A 27 4.05 6.39 10.82
N PHE A 28 4.21 7.63 11.22
CA PHE A 28 3.44 8.77 10.68
C PHE A 28 3.70 8.99 9.20
N GLY A 29 2.74 9.59 8.50
CA GLY A 29 2.89 9.96 7.10
C GLY A 29 2.89 8.78 6.13
N THR A 30 2.31 7.64 6.50
CA THR A 30 2.23 6.47 5.63
C THR A 30 0.81 6.26 5.11
N ILE A 31 -0.15 6.07 6.00
CA ILE A 31 -1.55 5.87 5.66
C ILE A 31 -2.39 6.82 6.52
N TYR A 32 -3.24 7.57 5.85
CA TYR A 32 -4.26 8.41 6.44
C TYR A 32 -5.64 7.82 6.18
N ARG A 33 -6.59 8.19 7.02
CA ARG A 33 -8.02 7.91 6.78
C ARG A 33 -8.82 9.19 6.89
N SER A 34 -9.95 9.30 6.15
CA SER A 34 -10.79 10.49 6.15
C SER A 34 -12.24 10.18 5.77
N ALA A 35 -13.13 11.15 5.96
CA ALA A 35 -14.41 11.22 5.26
C ALA A 35 -14.19 11.58 3.78
N LYS A 36 -15.30 11.73 3.04
CA LYS A 36 -15.29 12.09 1.61
C LYS A 36 -14.55 13.40 1.34
N LEU A 37 -13.93 13.52 0.18
CA LEU A 37 -13.07 14.63 -0.23
C LEU A 37 -13.75 15.61 -1.21
N ASN A 38 -15.05 15.48 -1.44
CA ASN A 38 -15.80 16.21 -2.46
C ASN A 38 -15.91 17.72 -2.21
N GLU A 39 -15.79 18.15 -0.97
CA GLU A 39 -15.91 19.57 -0.58
C GLU A 39 -14.56 20.18 -0.18
N ALA A 40 -13.44 19.51 -0.50
CA ALA A 40 -12.14 20.03 -0.16
C ALA A 40 -11.93 21.47 -0.63
N SER A 41 -11.62 22.37 0.30
CA SER A 41 -11.36 23.78 0.01
C SER A 41 -10.00 23.93 -0.70
N PRO A 42 -9.70 25.11 -1.27
CA PRO A 42 -8.36 25.39 -1.78
C PRO A 42 -7.25 25.22 -0.72
N ARG A 43 -7.55 25.53 0.55
CA ARG A 43 -6.61 25.30 1.67
C ARG A 43 -6.45 23.83 1.98
N ASP A 44 -7.52 23.05 1.90
CA ASP A 44 -7.47 21.59 2.06
C ASP A 44 -6.62 20.97 0.97
N THR A 45 -6.80 21.40 -0.26
CA THR A 45 -6.00 20.96 -1.42
C THR A 45 -4.51 21.23 -1.21
N GLU A 46 -4.15 22.42 -0.76
CA GLU A 46 -2.75 22.78 -0.49
C GLU A 46 -2.20 21.95 0.69
N LYS A 47 -3.01 21.69 1.69
CA LYS A 47 -2.62 20.84 2.82
C LYS A 47 -2.39 19.39 2.43
N LEU A 48 -3.21 18.81 1.53
CA LEU A 48 -2.97 17.47 0.98
C LEU A 48 -1.62 17.39 0.23
N LYS A 49 -1.28 18.45 -0.54
CA LYS A 49 0.04 18.55 -1.20
C LYS A 49 1.17 18.64 -0.18
N THR A 50 1.02 19.49 0.86
CA THR A 50 2.02 19.65 1.93
C THR A 50 2.24 18.34 2.70
N LEU A 51 1.20 17.53 2.90
CA LEU A 51 1.31 16.18 3.48
C LEU A 51 1.95 15.19 2.52
N GLY A 52 2.21 15.60 1.28
CA GLY A 52 2.85 14.78 0.26
C GLY A 52 2.00 13.63 -0.25
N ILE A 53 0.66 13.73 -0.14
CA ILE A 53 -0.25 12.66 -0.56
C ILE A 53 0.02 12.27 -2.01
N LYS A 54 0.23 10.97 -2.25
CA LYS A 54 0.48 10.38 -3.57
C LYS A 54 -0.71 9.58 -4.09
N THR A 55 -1.48 8.99 -3.18
CA THR A 55 -2.61 8.12 -3.55
C THR A 55 -3.84 8.43 -2.71
N VAL A 56 -5.00 8.46 -3.36
CA VAL A 56 -6.32 8.43 -2.72
C VAL A 56 -6.98 7.10 -3.08
N LEU A 57 -7.34 6.30 -2.08
CA LEU A 57 -8.10 5.06 -2.22
C LEU A 57 -9.54 5.32 -1.80
N ASP A 58 -10.44 5.38 -2.78
CA ASP A 58 -11.86 5.63 -2.61
C ASP A 58 -12.65 4.31 -2.54
N LEU A 59 -13.23 4.04 -1.37
CA LEU A 59 -14.02 2.84 -1.09
C LEU A 59 -15.54 3.06 -1.32
N ARG A 60 -15.95 4.22 -1.84
CA ARG A 60 -17.37 4.53 -2.05
C ARG A 60 -17.93 3.75 -3.23
N ASP A 61 -19.19 3.41 -3.11
CA ASP A 61 -20.00 2.88 -4.22
C ASP A 61 -20.23 3.93 -5.33
N ASP A 62 -20.61 3.46 -6.52
CA ASP A 62 -20.74 4.33 -7.69
C ASP A 62 -21.81 5.41 -7.50
N HIS A 63 -22.92 5.09 -6.82
CA HIS A 63 -23.97 6.06 -6.52
C HIS A 63 -23.46 7.22 -5.67
N SER A 64 -22.70 6.90 -4.61
CA SER A 64 -22.06 7.90 -3.73
C SER A 64 -21.03 8.74 -4.48
N LYS A 65 -20.26 8.15 -5.40
CA LYS A 65 -19.27 8.87 -6.22
C LYS A 65 -19.90 9.82 -7.22
N GLU A 66 -21.03 9.43 -7.82
CA GLU A 66 -21.78 10.30 -8.72
C GLU A 66 -22.42 11.48 -8.00
N ALA A 67 -22.99 11.24 -6.81
CA ALA A 67 -23.61 12.27 -5.99
C ALA A 67 -22.58 13.27 -5.41
N TYR A 68 -21.40 12.78 -5.05
CA TYR A 68 -20.35 13.55 -4.37
C TYR A 68 -19.02 13.40 -5.10
N LYS A 69 -18.87 14.08 -6.25
CA LYS A 69 -17.66 14.02 -7.07
C LYS A 69 -16.46 14.54 -6.29
N ASP A 70 -15.38 13.78 -6.26
CA ASP A 70 -14.17 14.13 -5.57
C ASP A 70 -13.40 15.22 -6.33
N VAL A 71 -13.27 16.38 -5.71
CA VAL A 71 -12.56 17.53 -6.29
C VAL A 71 -11.03 17.35 -6.25
N THR A 72 -10.52 16.44 -5.43
CA THR A 72 -9.08 16.17 -5.34
C THR A 72 -8.53 15.43 -6.56
N ARG A 73 -9.39 14.90 -7.44
CA ARG A 73 -9.00 14.29 -8.73
C ARG A 73 -8.27 15.26 -9.67
N GLN A 74 -8.43 16.56 -9.47
CA GLN A 74 -7.78 17.60 -10.28
C GLN A 74 -6.39 17.96 -9.74
N ILE A 75 -5.96 17.40 -8.61
CA ILE A 75 -4.66 17.68 -8.03
C ILE A 75 -3.60 16.87 -8.77
N GLU A 76 -2.72 17.57 -9.49
CA GLU A 76 -1.60 16.94 -10.18
C GLU A 76 -0.69 16.18 -9.18
N GLY A 77 -0.25 14.99 -9.58
CA GLY A 77 0.62 14.12 -8.79
C GLY A 77 -0.09 13.26 -7.73
N ILE A 78 -1.42 13.33 -7.63
CA ILE A 78 -2.22 12.41 -6.80
C ILE A 78 -2.90 11.38 -7.71
N ARG A 79 -2.59 10.11 -7.47
CA ARG A 79 -3.25 8.98 -8.13
C ARG A 79 -4.54 8.62 -7.39
N HIS A 80 -5.64 8.45 -8.11
CA HIS A 80 -6.90 7.97 -7.56
C HIS A 80 -7.13 6.50 -7.93
N ILE A 81 -7.40 5.68 -6.92
CA ILE A 81 -7.75 4.26 -7.04
C ILE A 81 -9.17 4.11 -6.48
N GLU A 82 -10.07 3.59 -7.30
CA GLU A 82 -11.47 3.35 -6.92
C GLU A 82 -11.70 1.86 -6.77
N LEU A 83 -11.96 1.44 -5.54
CA LEU A 83 -12.31 0.06 -5.21
C LEU A 83 -13.56 0.07 -4.33
N PRO A 84 -14.75 0.09 -4.95
CA PRO A 84 -15.99 0.20 -4.20
C PRO A 84 -16.21 -1.01 -3.29
N VAL A 85 -16.56 -0.72 -2.05
CA VAL A 85 -17.02 -1.71 -1.08
C VAL A 85 -18.54 -1.61 -1.01
N ASN A 86 -19.21 -2.60 -1.52
CA ASN A 86 -20.67 -2.68 -1.47
C ASN A 86 -21.10 -3.11 -0.06
N GLY A 87 -21.60 -2.17 0.72
CA GLY A 87 -22.31 -2.44 1.97
C GLY A 87 -23.79 -2.72 1.69
N ASN A 88 -24.11 -3.61 0.78
CA ASN A 88 -25.46 -4.03 0.35
C ASN A 88 -26.53 -2.92 0.15
N GLY A 89 -26.15 -1.65 0.21
CA GLY A 89 -27.04 -0.48 0.09
C GLY A 89 -28.17 -0.42 1.12
N ARG A 90 -28.18 -1.37 2.10
CA ARG A 90 -29.19 -1.41 3.14
C ARG A 90 -28.79 -0.56 4.33
N ILE A 91 -29.76 0.10 4.89
CA ILE A 91 -29.64 0.77 6.19
C ILE A 91 -29.90 -0.29 7.27
N CYS A 92 -28.90 -0.54 8.12
CA CYS A 92 -29.03 -1.48 9.24
C CYS A 92 -29.87 -0.85 10.35
N HIS A 93 -31.03 -1.45 10.64
CA HIS A 93 -31.93 -0.99 11.69
C HIS A 93 -31.70 -1.73 13.01
N GLU A 94 -31.15 -2.94 12.96
CA GLU A 94 -30.84 -3.75 14.11
C GLU A 94 -29.34 -3.79 14.38
N TYR A 95 -28.94 -3.90 15.64
CA TYR A 95 -27.55 -3.89 16.06
C TYR A 95 -26.75 -5.05 15.45
N ASP A 96 -27.30 -6.27 15.47
CA ASP A 96 -26.64 -7.46 14.95
C ASP A 96 -26.43 -7.37 13.44
N ASP A 97 -27.37 -6.79 12.69
CA ASP A 97 -27.21 -6.51 11.26
C ASP A 97 -26.09 -5.52 11.00
N TYR A 98 -25.96 -4.51 11.85
CA TYR A 98 -24.88 -3.53 11.72
C TYR A 98 -23.52 -4.16 12.02
N VAL A 99 -23.40 -5.00 13.05
CA VAL A 99 -22.18 -5.78 13.33
C VAL A 99 -21.86 -6.69 12.15
N TYR A 100 -22.86 -7.41 11.61
CA TYR A 100 -22.64 -8.33 10.49
C TYR A 100 -22.24 -7.61 9.20
N SER A 101 -22.71 -6.38 8.97
CA SER A 101 -22.38 -5.59 7.78
C SER A 101 -20.86 -5.36 7.61
N TYR A 102 -20.10 -5.29 8.71
CA TYR A 102 -18.64 -5.18 8.63
C TYR A 102 -17.98 -6.47 8.14
N ILE A 103 -18.56 -7.62 8.46
CA ILE A 103 -18.11 -8.91 7.92
C ILE A 103 -18.42 -8.97 6.44
N GLU A 104 -19.60 -8.53 6.00
CA GLU A 104 -19.97 -8.46 4.58
C GLU A 104 -19.00 -7.59 3.76
N MET A 105 -18.49 -6.48 4.33
CA MET A 105 -17.49 -5.62 3.70
C MET A 105 -16.14 -6.33 3.48
N LEU A 106 -15.79 -7.28 4.34
CA LEU A 106 -14.51 -7.98 4.34
C LEU A 106 -14.59 -9.35 3.63
N GLU A 107 -15.78 -9.93 3.45
CA GLU A 107 -15.92 -11.30 2.99
C GLU A 107 -15.90 -11.49 1.46
N ASP A 108 -16.14 -10.43 0.66
CA ASP A 108 -15.97 -10.52 -0.78
C ASP A 108 -14.49 -10.65 -1.13
N PRO A 109 -14.01 -11.86 -1.51
CA PRO A 109 -12.59 -12.11 -1.65
C PRO A 109 -11.98 -11.29 -2.80
N TYR A 110 -12.74 -10.98 -3.84
CA TYR A 110 -12.24 -10.18 -4.95
C TYR A 110 -12.02 -8.71 -4.54
N SER A 111 -13.01 -8.09 -3.92
CA SER A 111 -12.94 -6.71 -3.46
C SER A 111 -11.89 -6.54 -2.35
N ALA A 112 -11.94 -7.39 -1.31
CA ALA A 112 -11.01 -7.33 -0.19
C ALA A 112 -9.56 -7.51 -0.64
N ARG A 113 -9.26 -8.54 -1.45
CA ARG A 113 -7.92 -8.75 -2.00
C ARG A 113 -7.40 -7.54 -2.78
N ASN A 114 -8.21 -6.97 -3.67
CA ASN A 114 -7.79 -5.81 -4.48
C ASN A 114 -7.53 -4.58 -3.60
N ILE A 115 -8.30 -4.37 -2.54
CA ILE A 115 -8.09 -3.27 -1.59
C ILE A 115 -6.76 -3.45 -0.84
N PHE A 116 -6.48 -4.65 -0.30
CA PHE A 116 -5.21 -4.90 0.38
C PHE A 116 -4.01 -4.82 -0.57
N LYS A 117 -4.13 -5.29 -1.81
CA LYS A 117 -3.10 -5.10 -2.84
C LYS A 117 -2.89 -3.62 -3.18
N ALA A 118 -3.96 -2.83 -3.28
CA ALA A 118 -3.84 -1.39 -3.47
C ALA A 118 -3.16 -0.72 -2.26
N ILE A 119 -3.53 -1.11 -1.04
CA ILE A 119 -2.85 -0.63 0.18
C ILE A 119 -1.37 -1.02 0.18
N LEU A 120 -1.00 -2.20 -0.28
CA LEU A 120 0.39 -2.64 -0.34
C LEU A 120 1.18 -1.88 -1.40
N HIS A 121 0.70 -1.83 -2.63
CA HIS A 121 1.50 -1.44 -3.80
C HIS A 121 1.38 0.02 -4.23
N ALA A 122 0.34 0.74 -3.78
CA ALA A 122 0.20 2.15 -4.14
C ALA A 122 1.25 3.03 -3.46
N ASP A 123 1.62 4.13 -4.13
CA ASP A 123 2.57 5.12 -3.59
C ASP A 123 2.04 5.74 -2.28
N LYS A 124 2.97 5.94 -1.33
CA LYS A 124 2.70 6.57 -0.03
C LYS A 124 3.31 7.98 0.01
N PRO A 125 2.76 8.90 0.81
CA PRO A 125 1.58 8.78 1.69
C PRO A 125 0.28 8.54 0.93
N MET A 126 -0.64 7.74 1.50
CA MET A 126 -1.97 7.51 0.93
C MET A 126 -3.10 7.87 1.88
N VAL A 127 -4.26 8.23 1.32
CA VAL A 127 -5.52 8.43 2.06
C VAL A 127 -6.50 7.34 1.68
N ILE A 128 -7.08 6.66 2.67
CA ILE A 128 -8.18 5.72 2.50
C ILE A 128 -9.46 6.38 2.99
N HIS A 129 -10.48 6.44 2.15
CA HIS A 129 -11.73 7.08 2.54
C HIS A 129 -12.98 6.37 2.00
N CYS A 130 -14.11 6.70 2.62
CA CYS A 130 -15.45 6.41 2.12
C CYS A 130 -16.33 7.67 2.29
N ASN A 131 -17.60 7.57 2.61
CA ASN A 131 -18.43 8.76 2.88
C ASN A 131 -18.05 9.42 4.21
N ALA A 132 -18.18 8.69 5.31
CA ALA A 132 -17.86 9.18 6.65
C ALA A 132 -16.43 8.84 7.11
N GLY A 133 -15.69 7.98 6.39
CA GLY A 133 -14.39 7.46 6.83
C GLY A 133 -14.49 6.61 8.11
N LYS A 134 -15.69 6.18 8.48
CA LYS A 134 -15.99 5.42 9.70
C LYS A 134 -16.12 3.92 9.42
N ASP A 135 -17.12 3.51 8.63
CA ASP A 135 -17.50 2.10 8.51
C ASP A 135 -16.64 1.34 7.49
N ARG A 136 -16.78 1.55 6.18
CA ARG A 136 -15.95 0.88 5.15
C ARG A 136 -14.46 1.10 5.39
N THR A 137 -14.06 2.32 5.59
CA THR A 137 -12.68 2.69 5.94
C THR A 137 -12.26 2.04 7.26
N GLY A 138 -13.16 2.03 8.28
CA GLY A 138 -12.91 1.44 9.59
C GLY A 138 -12.67 -0.07 9.54
N ALA A 139 -13.44 -0.80 8.74
CA ALA A 139 -13.28 -2.26 8.57
C ALA A 139 -11.87 -2.60 8.05
N PHE A 140 -11.43 -1.96 6.96
CA PHE A 140 -10.10 -2.23 6.39
C PHE A 140 -8.95 -1.71 7.26
N THR A 141 -9.08 -0.52 7.85
CA THR A 141 -8.03 0.01 8.75
C THR A 141 -7.92 -0.80 10.04
N MET A 142 -9.00 -1.37 10.58
CA MET A 142 -8.95 -2.31 11.68
C MET A 142 -8.06 -3.51 11.36
N ILE A 143 -8.27 -4.15 10.22
CA ILE A 143 -7.46 -5.31 9.80
C ILE A 143 -5.99 -4.92 9.62
N ILE A 144 -5.70 -3.78 8.98
CA ILE A 144 -4.30 -3.30 8.82
C ILE A 144 -3.64 -3.04 10.17
N LEU A 145 -4.31 -2.37 11.10
CA LEU A 145 -3.76 -2.10 12.42
C LEU A 145 -3.54 -3.39 13.22
N LEU A 146 -4.50 -4.32 13.21
CA LEU A 146 -4.36 -5.66 13.83
C LEU A 146 -3.15 -6.41 13.27
N LEU A 147 -3.03 -6.44 11.93
CA LEU A 147 -1.93 -7.14 11.25
C LEU A 147 -0.56 -6.55 11.61
N ASN A 148 -0.48 -5.24 11.85
CA ASN A 148 0.74 -4.56 12.30
C ASN A 148 0.97 -4.69 13.82
N GLY A 149 0.10 -5.39 14.54
CA GLY A 149 0.27 -5.68 15.97
C GLY A 149 -0.14 -4.54 16.91
N VAL A 150 -0.97 -3.62 16.42
CA VAL A 150 -1.58 -2.57 17.26
C VAL A 150 -2.61 -3.20 18.20
N SER A 151 -2.63 -2.75 19.44
CA SER A 151 -3.58 -3.27 20.45
C SER A 151 -5.04 -3.02 20.04
N PHE A 152 -5.92 -3.98 20.30
CA PHE A 152 -7.35 -3.78 20.00
C PHE A 152 -7.95 -2.58 20.76
N LYS A 153 -7.40 -2.24 21.92
CA LYS A 153 -7.79 -1.04 22.69
C LYS A 153 -7.55 0.24 21.88
N ASP A 154 -6.39 0.36 21.25
CA ASP A 154 -6.03 1.53 20.45
C ASP A 154 -6.81 1.57 19.14
N ILE A 155 -7.05 0.43 18.52
CA ILE A 155 -7.90 0.30 17.32
C ILE A 155 -9.34 0.74 17.62
N ASN A 156 -9.88 0.30 18.75
CA ASN A 156 -11.22 0.71 19.18
C ASN A 156 -11.27 2.22 19.49
N ALA A 157 -10.22 2.77 20.11
CA ALA A 157 -10.10 4.20 20.36
C ALA A 157 -10.03 5.00 19.05
N ASP A 158 -9.28 4.50 18.05
CA ASP A 158 -9.27 5.11 16.71
C ASP A 158 -10.66 5.12 16.07
N TYR A 159 -11.38 3.99 16.11
CA TYR A 159 -12.74 3.92 15.59
C TYR A 159 -13.67 4.92 16.29
N MET A 160 -13.64 4.95 17.63
CA MET A 160 -14.46 5.85 18.45
C MET A 160 -14.17 7.33 18.20
N ALA A 161 -12.92 7.67 17.82
CA ALA A 161 -12.55 9.04 17.45
C ALA A 161 -13.32 9.57 16.22
N SER A 162 -13.90 8.69 15.41
CA SER A 162 -14.71 9.11 14.27
C SER A 162 -15.96 9.89 14.69
N PHE A 163 -16.53 9.63 15.85
CA PHE A 163 -17.77 10.30 16.29
C PHE A 163 -17.60 11.80 16.54
N PRO A 164 -16.64 12.27 17.37
CA PRO A 164 -16.40 13.69 17.51
C PRO A 164 -15.89 14.38 16.24
N TYR A 165 -15.18 13.65 15.36
CA TYR A 165 -14.70 14.22 14.10
C TYR A 165 -15.78 14.28 12.99
N LEU A 166 -16.95 13.72 13.22
CA LEU A 166 -18.11 13.72 12.33
C LEU A 166 -19.31 14.43 12.95
N GLU A 167 -19.08 15.31 13.92
CA GLU A 167 -20.18 15.96 14.66
C GLU A 167 -21.12 16.73 13.73
N ASP A 168 -20.57 17.52 12.81
CA ASP A 168 -21.34 18.31 11.84
C ASP A 168 -22.11 17.42 10.87
N MET A 169 -21.45 16.41 10.28
CA MET A 169 -22.10 15.43 9.39
C MET A 169 -23.20 14.66 10.13
N THR A 170 -22.97 14.26 11.37
CA THR A 170 -23.94 13.54 12.20
C THR A 170 -25.14 14.41 12.52
N ALA A 171 -24.93 15.70 12.84
CA ALA A 171 -25.99 16.66 13.10
C ALA A 171 -26.85 16.91 11.86
N ASP A 172 -26.22 17.07 10.68
CA ASP A 172 -26.92 17.19 9.41
C ASP A 172 -27.74 15.92 9.09
N THR A 173 -27.15 14.74 9.26
CA THR A 173 -27.84 13.46 9.05
C THR A 173 -29.07 13.34 9.96
N ARG A 174 -28.97 13.67 11.24
CA ARG A 174 -30.11 13.67 12.17
C ARG A 174 -31.21 14.64 11.75
N ALA A 175 -30.82 15.79 11.19
CA ALA A 175 -31.78 16.81 10.75
C ALA A 175 -32.52 16.41 9.46
N ASN A 176 -31.79 15.89 8.47
CA ASN A 176 -32.25 15.78 7.10
C ASN A 176 -32.52 14.34 6.64
N HIS A 177 -32.00 13.32 7.33
CA HIS A 177 -32.04 11.89 6.94
C HIS A 177 -32.65 11.03 8.04
N LYS A 178 -33.97 11.17 8.24
CA LYS A 178 -34.72 10.48 9.31
C LYS A 178 -34.79 8.96 9.13
N GLU A 179 -34.50 8.47 7.95
CA GLU A 179 -34.39 7.04 7.63
C GLU A 179 -33.14 6.39 8.23
N VAL A 180 -32.12 7.18 8.59
CA VAL A 180 -30.87 6.69 9.21
C VAL A 180 -31.07 6.42 10.70
N PRO A 181 -30.95 5.17 11.18
CA PRO A 181 -31.15 4.84 12.59
C PRO A 181 -30.13 5.48 13.51
N GLU A 182 -30.55 5.88 14.68
CA GLU A 182 -29.71 6.52 15.71
C GLU A 182 -28.53 5.62 16.13
N LEU A 183 -28.69 4.30 16.06
CA LEU A 183 -27.62 3.34 16.35
C LEU A 183 -26.37 3.52 15.48
N LEU A 184 -26.52 4.02 14.25
CA LEU A 184 -25.41 4.29 13.34
C LEU A 184 -24.71 5.64 13.63
N LEU A 185 -25.39 6.52 14.36
CA LEU A 185 -24.96 7.88 14.66
C LEU A 185 -24.44 8.03 16.10
N THR A 186 -24.72 7.04 16.97
CA THR A 186 -24.36 7.08 18.39
C THR A 186 -23.12 6.25 18.67
N PRO A 187 -22.14 6.79 19.43
CA PRO A 187 -20.97 6.05 19.87
C PRO A 187 -21.34 4.79 20.68
N ASN A 188 -20.78 3.65 20.29
CA ASN A 188 -20.89 2.42 21.06
C ASN A 188 -19.51 1.74 21.15
N ILE A 189 -18.89 1.80 22.32
CA ILE A 189 -17.55 1.26 22.56
C ILE A 189 -17.48 -0.26 22.40
N GLN A 190 -18.61 -0.97 22.52
CA GLN A 190 -18.68 -2.41 22.37
C GLN A 190 -18.74 -2.84 20.90
N PHE A 191 -19.22 -1.97 20.01
CA PHE A 191 -19.52 -2.30 18.62
C PHE A 191 -18.35 -2.98 17.89
N LEU A 192 -17.17 -2.33 17.85
CA LEU A 192 -16.03 -2.90 17.13
C LEU A 192 -15.50 -4.18 17.75
N ARG A 193 -15.73 -4.40 19.07
CA ARG A 193 -15.40 -5.66 19.75
C ARG A 193 -16.27 -6.80 19.25
N ASP A 194 -17.57 -6.54 19.07
CA ASP A 194 -18.51 -7.53 18.58
C ASP A 194 -18.23 -7.86 17.11
N VAL A 195 -17.86 -6.85 16.28
CA VAL A 195 -17.37 -7.06 14.93
C VAL A 195 -16.14 -7.98 14.94
N TYR A 196 -15.15 -7.68 15.77
CA TYR A 196 -13.92 -8.49 15.83
C TYR A 196 -14.16 -9.90 16.36
N ALA A 197 -15.03 -10.06 17.36
CA ALA A 197 -15.42 -11.38 17.85
C ALA A 197 -16.13 -12.21 16.77
N LEU A 198 -16.99 -11.58 15.96
CA LEU A 198 -17.65 -12.23 14.83
C LEU A 198 -16.65 -12.58 13.71
N PHE A 199 -15.69 -11.69 13.44
CA PHE A 199 -14.58 -11.95 12.50
C PHE A 199 -13.78 -13.19 12.92
N LEU A 200 -13.35 -13.26 14.19
CA LEU A 200 -12.62 -14.41 14.72
C LEU A 200 -13.47 -15.70 14.71
N LYS A 201 -14.76 -15.60 14.99
CA LYS A 201 -15.66 -16.76 14.88
C LYS A 201 -15.75 -17.30 13.45
N LYS A 202 -15.68 -16.42 12.45
CA LYS A 202 -15.78 -16.82 11.04
C LYS A 202 -14.47 -17.34 10.47
N TYR A 203 -13.36 -16.67 10.74
CA TYR A 203 -12.06 -16.94 10.10
C TYR A 203 -11.03 -17.60 11.02
N GLY A 204 -11.22 -17.53 12.33
CA GLY A 204 -10.27 -18.02 13.33
C GLY A 204 -9.19 -17.00 13.65
N ASP A 205 -8.43 -16.57 12.66
CA ASP A 205 -7.35 -15.60 12.77
C ASP A 205 -7.17 -14.78 11.48
N LEU A 206 -6.18 -13.89 11.47
CA LEU A 206 -5.88 -13.04 10.31
C LEU A 206 -5.22 -13.84 9.16
N GLU A 207 -4.39 -14.84 9.46
CA GLU A 207 -3.72 -15.68 8.46
C GLU A 207 -4.77 -16.43 7.63
N SER A 208 -5.67 -17.15 8.30
CA SER A 208 -6.80 -17.84 7.65
C SER A 208 -7.70 -16.91 6.84
N TYR A 209 -7.90 -15.67 7.30
CA TYR A 209 -8.65 -14.67 6.54
C TYR A 209 -7.92 -14.28 5.25
N PHE A 210 -6.62 -13.99 5.32
CA PHE A 210 -5.86 -13.59 4.14
C PHE A 210 -5.72 -14.72 3.13
N ASP A 211 -5.60 -15.96 3.58
CA ASP A 211 -5.69 -17.16 2.72
C ASP A 211 -7.04 -17.23 2.01
N ALA A 212 -8.13 -17.03 2.76
CA ALA A 212 -9.49 -17.09 2.20
C ALA A 212 -9.74 -16.04 1.10
N ILE A 213 -9.12 -14.86 1.19
CA ILE A 213 -9.21 -13.82 0.15
C ILE A 213 -8.10 -13.94 -0.92
N GLY A 214 -7.17 -14.90 -0.78
CA GLY A 214 -6.16 -15.26 -1.78
C GLY A 214 -4.98 -14.28 -1.87
N LEU A 215 -4.53 -13.75 -0.74
CA LEU A 215 -3.22 -13.07 -0.63
C LEU A 215 -2.12 -14.10 -0.35
N SER A 216 -0.95 -13.88 -0.92
CA SER A 216 0.22 -14.71 -0.64
C SER A 216 0.86 -14.36 0.72
N ASP A 217 1.60 -15.32 1.30
CA ASP A 217 2.34 -15.10 2.55
C ASP A 217 3.27 -13.90 2.49
N ASP A 218 3.93 -13.66 1.34
CA ASP A 218 4.80 -12.52 1.13
C ASP A 218 4.04 -11.19 1.11
N GLU A 219 2.84 -11.16 0.52
CA GLU A 219 1.96 -10.00 0.55
C GLU A 219 1.46 -9.72 1.97
N VAL A 220 1.05 -10.75 2.71
CA VAL A 220 0.61 -10.64 4.11
C VAL A 220 1.76 -10.16 5.00
N ARG A 221 2.96 -10.73 4.85
CA ARG A 221 4.16 -10.29 5.57
C ARG A 221 4.46 -8.82 5.29
N SER A 222 4.35 -8.39 4.05
CA SER A 222 4.59 -7.00 3.66
C SER A 222 3.51 -6.07 4.24
N LEU A 223 2.24 -6.45 4.18
CA LEU A 223 1.14 -5.71 4.83
C LEU A 223 1.33 -5.62 6.35
N SER A 224 1.87 -6.66 6.98
CA SER A 224 2.14 -6.68 8.42
C SER A 224 3.24 -5.72 8.88
N SER A 225 3.96 -5.15 7.94
CA SER A 225 5.01 -4.15 8.16
C SER A 225 4.72 -2.82 7.43
N ILE A 226 3.52 -2.66 6.83
CA ILE A 226 3.19 -1.50 5.98
C ILE A 226 3.27 -0.16 6.73
N LEU A 227 3.02 -0.17 8.03
CA LEU A 227 3.11 0.99 8.91
C LEU A 227 4.50 1.11 9.58
N GLY A 228 5.47 0.28 9.20
CA GLY A 228 6.83 0.29 9.73
C GLY A 228 7.76 1.26 9.02
N LYS A 229 9.07 1.08 9.27
CA LYS A 229 10.12 1.84 8.60
C LYS A 229 10.11 1.55 7.11
N ARG A 230 10.24 2.59 6.30
CA ARG A 230 10.41 2.43 4.85
C ARG A 230 11.87 2.63 4.47
N GLU A 231 12.39 1.70 3.69
CA GLU A 231 13.70 1.78 3.06
C GLU A 231 13.50 1.83 1.54
N LYS A 232 14.38 2.54 0.85
CA LYS A 232 14.34 2.66 -0.60
C LYS A 232 15.62 2.10 -1.20
N SER A 233 15.45 1.33 -2.25
CA SER A 233 16.54 0.83 -3.10
C SER A 233 16.22 1.12 -4.56
N CYS A 234 17.25 1.13 -5.39
CA CYS A 234 17.10 1.20 -6.83
C CYS A 234 17.95 0.10 -7.49
N GLY A 235 17.47 -0.43 -8.60
CA GLY A 235 18.16 -1.46 -9.35
C GLY A 235 17.67 -1.54 -10.79
N ALA A 236 18.20 -2.50 -11.54
CA ALA A 236 17.75 -2.72 -12.91
C ALA A 236 17.80 -4.18 -13.33
N VAL A 237 16.93 -4.53 -14.29
CA VAL A 237 17.12 -5.71 -15.13
C VAL A 237 18.19 -5.33 -16.15
N VAL A 238 19.38 -5.89 -15.98
CA VAL A 238 20.52 -5.61 -16.85
C VAL A 238 20.54 -6.61 -18.00
N PHE A 239 20.42 -6.11 -19.22
CA PHE A 239 20.47 -6.90 -20.45
C PHE A 239 21.85 -6.85 -21.10
N TYR A 240 22.24 -7.97 -21.73
CA TYR A 240 23.35 -8.05 -22.66
C TYR A 240 23.05 -9.13 -23.69
N LYS A 241 22.94 -8.75 -24.97
CA LYS A 241 22.67 -9.64 -26.12
C LYS A 241 21.52 -10.62 -25.87
N GLY A 242 20.36 -10.09 -25.40
CA GLY A 242 19.14 -10.86 -25.14
C GLY A 242 19.17 -11.74 -23.88
N LYS A 243 20.24 -11.64 -23.09
CA LYS A 243 20.33 -12.29 -21.76
C LYS A 243 20.16 -11.26 -20.66
N VAL A 244 19.73 -11.70 -19.49
CA VAL A 244 19.65 -10.91 -18.27
C VAL A 244 20.69 -11.35 -17.25
N LEU A 245 21.20 -10.41 -16.47
CA LEU A 245 22.12 -10.68 -15.38
C LEU A 245 21.32 -11.10 -14.14
N VAL A 246 21.72 -12.24 -13.57
CA VAL A 246 21.20 -12.75 -12.30
C VAL A 246 22.37 -12.98 -11.37
N GLU A 247 22.24 -12.52 -10.13
CA GLU A 247 23.25 -12.60 -9.09
C GLU A 247 22.91 -13.72 -8.11
N HIS A 248 23.93 -14.49 -7.72
CA HIS A 248 23.88 -15.38 -6.58
C HIS A 248 24.44 -14.65 -5.38
N MET A 249 23.57 -14.20 -4.48
CA MET A 249 23.94 -13.41 -3.33
C MET A 249 24.70 -14.25 -2.29
N ALA A 250 25.61 -13.63 -1.54
CA ALA A 250 26.36 -14.30 -0.48
C ALA A 250 25.47 -14.97 0.57
N MET A 251 24.23 -14.51 0.73
CA MET A 251 23.19 -15.10 1.58
C MET A 251 22.50 -16.34 0.97
N GLY A 252 22.87 -16.76 -0.26
CA GLY A 252 22.41 -17.98 -0.90
C GLY A 252 21.12 -17.88 -1.71
N HIS A 253 20.59 -16.68 -1.92
CA HIS A 253 19.43 -16.47 -2.80
C HIS A 253 19.83 -15.84 -4.14
N PHE A 254 18.98 -15.98 -5.15
CA PHE A 254 19.18 -15.36 -6.46
C PHE A 254 18.35 -14.10 -6.61
N SER A 255 18.98 -13.03 -7.10
CA SER A 255 18.39 -11.69 -7.27
C SER A 255 18.85 -11.03 -8.58
N ILE A 256 18.38 -9.82 -8.82
CA ILE A 256 18.89 -8.91 -9.84
C ILE A 256 19.51 -7.69 -9.15
N PRO A 257 20.50 -6.99 -9.78
CA PRO A 257 21.30 -5.93 -9.17
C PRO A 257 20.43 -4.82 -8.57
N LYS A 258 20.66 -4.48 -7.29
CA LYS A 258 19.96 -3.40 -6.58
C LYS A 258 20.60 -3.09 -5.23
N GLY A 259 20.55 -1.86 -4.82
CA GLY A 259 20.94 -1.50 -3.47
C GLY A 259 20.32 -0.20 -2.95
N HIS A 260 20.74 0.22 -1.77
CA HIS A 260 20.14 1.32 -1.04
C HIS A 260 20.47 2.69 -1.66
N VAL A 261 19.49 3.61 -1.59
CA VAL A 261 19.73 5.01 -1.93
C VAL A 261 20.63 5.63 -0.86
N GLU A 262 21.70 6.29 -1.28
CA GLU A 262 22.60 7.06 -0.45
C GLU A 262 22.38 8.57 -0.60
N GLU A 263 22.86 9.36 0.36
CA GLU A 263 22.65 10.83 0.34
C GLU A 263 23.36 11.51 -0.85
N GLU A 264 24.43 10.92 -1.33
CA GLU A 264 25.24 11.39 -2.46
C GLU A 264 24.62 11.09 -3.83
N ASP A 265 23.64 10.20 -3.89
CA ASP A 265 22.97 9.80 -5.12
C ASP A 265 22.07 10.95 -5.64
N LYS A 266 22.34 11.43 -6.85
CA LYS A 266 21.61 12.57 -7.44
C LYS A 266 20.15 12.24 -7.76
N ASP A 267 19.89 11.00 -8.15
CA ASP A 267 18.58 10.49 -8.52
C ASP A 267 18.55 8.94 -8.45
N GLU A 268 17.40 8.37 -8.73
CA GLU A 268 17.18 6.90 -8.71
C GLU A 268 18.05 6.16 -9.74
N PHE A 269 18.38 6.79 -10.88
CA PHE A 269 19.28 6.21 -11.88
C PHE A 269 20.73 6.18 -11.38
N ALA A 270 21.14 7.22 -10.66
CA ALA A 270 22.49 7.28 -10.08
C ALA A 270 22.68 6.16 -9.05
N THR A 271 21.70 5.93 -8.18
CA THR A 271 21.70 4.79 -7.25
C THR A 271 21.83 3.46 -7.99
N ALA A 272 20.94 3.21 -8.96
CA ALA A 272 20.95 1.95 -9.71
C ALA A 272 22.27 1.74 -10.47
N ALA A 273 22.84 2.79 -11.05
CA ALA A 273 24.14 2.71 -11.74
C ALA A 273 25.29 2.41 -10.78
N ARG A 274 25.32 3.06 -9.61
CA ARG A 274 26.33 2.83 -8.58
C ARG A 274 26.28 1.39 -8.09
N GLU A 275 25.12 0.91 -7.71
CA GLU A 275 24.92 -0.45 -7.20
C GLU A 275 25.31 -1.51 -8.26
N ILE A 276 24.85 -1.39 -9.51
CA ILE A 276 25.25 -2.29 -10.59
C ILE A 276 26.78 -2.29 -10.74
N LYS A 277 27.42 -1.10 -10.64
CA LYS A 277 28.87 -0.99 -10.77
C LYS A 277 29.60 -1.64 -9.60
N GLU A 278 29.11 -1.48 -8.37
CA GLU A 278 29.69 -2.04 -7.16
C GLU A 278 29.53 -3.56 -7.13
N GLU A 279 28.30 -4.06 -7.36
CA GLU A 279 27.99 -5.50 -7.30
C GLU A 279 28.63 -6.30 -8.45
N THR A 280 28.76 -5.70 -9.67
CA THR A 280 29.09 -6.44 -10.90
C THR A 280 30.26 -5.89 -11.71
N GLY A 281 30.76 -4.70 -11.40
CA GLY A 281 31.79 -4.01 -12.17
C GLY A 281 31.32 -3.46 -13.53
N LEU A 282 30.06 -3.61 -13.89
CA LEU A 282 29.53 -3.24 -15.19
C LEU A 282 29.23 -1.74 -15.32
N ASP A 283 29.46 -1.20 -16.51
CA ASP A 283 28.93 0.08 -16.94
C ASP A 283 27.69 -0.13 -17.79
N VAL A 284 26.62 0.61 -17.49
CA VAL A 284 25.31 0.40 -18.10
C VAL A 284 24.70 1.67 -18.67
N LYS A 285 23.79 1.50 -19.64
CA LYS A 285 22.96 2.57 -20.20
C LYS A 285 21.49 2.25 -19.94
N PHE A 286 20.76 3.20 -19.33
CA PHE A 286 19.35 3.01 -18.95
C PHE A 286 18.38 3.34 -20.08
N HIS A 287 17.28 2.57 -20.13
CA HIS A 287 16.05 2.93 -20.84
C HIS A 287 15.14 3.74 -19.90
N LYS A 288 15.06 5.05 -20.14
CA LYS A 288 14.43 6.01 -19.22
C LYS A 288 12.91 5.91 -19.15
N ASP A 289 12.27 5.31 -20.14
CA ASP A 289 10.82 5.20 -20.22
C ASP A 289 10.27 3.99 -19.45
N PHE A 290 11.14 3.10 -18.95
CA PHE A 290 10.77 1.99 -18.10
C PHE A 290 11.10 2.29 -16.64
N ARG A 291 10.09 2.36 -15.80
CA ARG A 291 10.21 2.51 -14.35
C ARG A 291 9.04 1.80 -13.67
N ILE A 292 9.33 0.81 -12.87
CA ILE A 292 8.34 0.10 -12.03
C ILE A 292 8.82 0.05 -10.59
N THR A 293 7.91 -0.21 -9.65
CA THR A 293 8.23 -0.33 -8.23
C THR A 293 7.68 -1.62 -7.66
N THR A 294 8.43 -2.23 -6.75
CA THR A 294 8.01 -3.35 -5.92
C THR A 294 8.20 -3.01 -4.45
N ASP A 295 7.30 -3.49 -3.59
CA ASP A 295 7.42 -3.36 -2.14
C ASP A 295 7.46 -4.77 -1.53
N TYR A 296 8.38 -4.99 -0.59
CA TYR A 296 8.43 -6.22 0.21
C TYR A 296 8.96 -5.94 1.62
N SER A 297 8.71 -6.87 2.55
CA SER A 297 9.24 -6.78 3.91
C SER A 297 10.42 -7.74 4.09
N PRO A 298 11.67 -7.21 4.18
CA PRO A 298 12.83 -8.05 4.46
C PRO A 298 12.86 -8.57 5.89
N LYS A 299 12.20 -7.87 6.81
CA LYS A 299 12.03 -8.22 8.23
C LYS A 299 10.85 -7.46 8.82
N ASP A 300 10.36 -7.92 9.96
CA ASP A 300 9.26 -7.27 10.68
C ASP A 300 9.51 -5.77 10.90
N GLY A 301 8.50 -4.97 10.63
CA GLY A 301 8.52 -3.52 10.80
C GLY A 301 9.32 -2.75 9.76
N VAL A 302 9.79 -3.39 8.69
CA VAL A 302 10.49 -2.72 7.60
C VAL A 302 9.81 -3.05 6.28
N ILE A 303 9.46 -2.03 5.51
CA ILE A 303 9.08 -2.15 4.10
C ILE A 303 10.21 -1.59 3.25
N LYS A 304 10.70 -2.39 2.33
CA LYS A 304 11.67 -2.00 1.32
C LYS A 304 10.95 -1.77 -0.02
N GLN A 305 10.95 -0.54 -0.48
CA GLN A 305 10.53 -0.20 -1.84
C GLN A 305 11.74 -0.30 -2.76
N VAL A 306 11.63 -1.03 -3.84
CA VAL A 306 12.66 -1.07 -4.88
C VAL A 306 12.12 -0.43 -6.16
N VAL A 307 12.87 0.54 -6.69
CA VAL A 307 12.62 1.15 -7.99
C VAL A 307 13.46 0.41 -9.01
N TRP A 308 12.81 -0.11 -10.04
CA TRP A 308 13.42 -0.91 -11.07
C TRP A 308 13.43 -0.22 -12.41
N PHE A 309 14.56 -0.33 -13.07
CA PHE A 309 14.80 0.14 -14.42
C PHE A 309 15.18 -1.00 -15.35
N ILE A 310 15.32 -0.67 -16.64
CA ILE A 310 16.01 -1.51 -17.60
C ILE A 310 17.35 -0.84 -17.94
N ALA A 311 18.39 -1.63 -17.96
CA ALA A 311 19.72 -1.21 -18.35
C ALA A 311 20.34 -2.18 -19.35
N VAL A 312 21.20 -1.68 -20.22
CA VAL A 312 22.00 -2.47 -21.17
C VAL A 312 23.46 -2.34 -20.78
N ALA A 313 24.12 -3.47 -20.56
CA ALA A 313 25.54 -3.51 -20.22
C ALA A 313 26.42 -3.30 -21.46
N SER A 314 27.53 -2.59 -21.28
CA SER A 314 28.53 -2.38 -22.33
C SER A 314 29.40 -3.61 -22.61
N SER A 315 29.41 -4.59 -21.70
CA SER A 315 30.26 -5.78 -21.73
C SER A 315 29.62 -6.92 -20.95
N ASP A 316 30.00 -8.16 -21.25
CA ASP A 316 29.61 -9.37 -20.48
C ASP A 316 30.59 -9.73 -19.36
N LYS A 317 31.67 -8.98 -19.19
CA LYS A 317 32.69 -9.26 -18.19
C LYS A 317 32.25 -8.75 -16.83
N VAL A 318 31.78 -9.67 -16.01
CA VAL A 318 31.36 -9.40 -14.65
C VAL A 318 32.57 -9.54 -13.69
N THR A 319 32.65 -8.64 -12.72
CA THR A 319 33.59 -8.70 -11.60
C THR A 319 32.76 -8.48 -10.34
N VAL A 320 32.42 -9.56 -9.64
CA VAL A 320 31.54 -9.49 -8.47
C VAL A 320 32.26 -8.90 -7.24
N GLN A 321 31.47 -8.26 -6.36
CA GLN A 321 31.89 -7.84 -5.04
C GLN A 321 31.66 -9.00 -4.06
N PRO A 322 32.69 -9.72 -3.60
CA PRO A 322 32.54 -11.01 -2.91
C PRO A 322 31.79 -10.92 -1.56
N GLU A 323 31.74 -9.73 -0.96
CA GLU A 323 31.05 -9.48 0.30
C GLU A 323 29.53 -9.58 0.16
N GLU A 324 28.98 -9.26 -1.03
CA GLU A 324 27.56 -9.22 -1.29
C GLU A 324 27.11 -10.24 -2.33
N VAL A 325 27.91 -10.41 -3.40
CA VAL A 325 27.60 -11.28 -4.54
C VAL A 325 28.63 -12.40 -4.65
N GLN A 326 28.20 -13.65 -4.52
CA GLN A 326 29.06 -14.81 -4.66
C GLN A 326 29.43 -15.07 -6.12
N ASP A 327 28.45 -14.95 -7.02
CA ASP A 327 28.57 -15.21 -8.46
C ASP A 327 27.50 -14.46 -9.25
N ALA A 328 27.70 -14.25 -10.56
CA ALA A 328 26.71 -13.65 -11.42
C ALA A 328 26.69 -14.33 -12.81
N TYR A 329 25.47 -14.47 -13.36
CA TYR A 329 25.23 -15.28 -14.55
C TYR A 329 24.43 -14.53 -15.60
N TRP A 330 24.87 -14.60 -16.85
CA TRP A 330 24.10 -14.17 -18.01
C TRP A 330 23.23 -15.32 -18.52
N ILE A 331 21.94 -15.30 -18.23
CA ILE A 331 20.98 -16.35 -18.59
C ILE A 331 19.81 -15.79 -19.40
N SER A 332 19.03 -16.67 -20.03
CA SER A 332 17.83 -16.20 -20.72
C SER A 332 16.79 -15.64 -19.74
N PRO A 333 15.94 -14.67 -20.17
CA PRO A 333 14.87 -14.18 -19.29
C PRO A 333 13.97 -15.29 -18.75
N ALA A 334 13.72 -16.33 -19.55
CA ALA A 334 12.92 -17.50 -19.13
C ALA A 334 13.61 -18.29 -18.00
N ASP A 335 14.93 -18.52 -18.12
CA ASP A 335 15.70 -19.21 -17.08
C ASP A 335 15.83 -18.33 -15.82
N ALA A 336 15.95 -17.00 -16.00
CA ALA A 336 15.97 -16.05 -14.88
C ALA A 336 14.68 -16.10 -14.04
N MET A 337 13.52 -16.16 -14.70
CA MET A 337 12.24 -16.31 -14.00
C MET A 337 12.11 -17.63 -13.22
N ILE A 338 12.89 -18.66 -13.58
CA ILE A 338 12.96 -19.93 -12.83
C ILE A 338 13.97 -19.82 -11.68
N ALA A 339 15.13 -19.20 -11.93
CA ALA A 339 16.24 -19.13 -10.98
C ALA A 339 16.02 -18.15 -9.82
N LEU A 340 15.37 -16.99 -10.10
CA LEU A 340 15.15 -15.94 -9.10
C LEU A 340 14.36 -16.44 -7.90
N SER A 341 14.80 -16.06 -6.70
CA SER A 341 14.23 -16.55 -5.45
C SER A 341 12.90 -15.89 -5.09
N HIS A 342 12.67 -14.64 -5.51
CA HIS A 342 11.50 -13.86 -5.14
C HIS A 342 10.55 -13.62 -6.30
N ASP A 343 9.24 -13.77 -6.06
CA ASP A 343 8.20 -13.53 -7.06
C ASP A 343 8.19 -12.08 -7.57
N SER A 344 8.52 -11.11 -6.73
CA SER A 344 8.67 -9.72 -7.14
C SER A 344 9.71 -9.54 -8.24
N ASP A 345 10.88 -10.18 -8.08
CA ASP A 345 11.99 -10.08 -9.04
C ASP A 345 11.63 -10.79 -10.36
N ARG A 346 10.93 -11.94 -10.28
CA ARG A 346 10.39 -12.66 -11.46
C ARG A 346 9.42 -11.79 -12.27
N GLN A 347 8.51 -11.09 -11.58
CA GLN A 347 7.56 -10.18 -12.23
C GLN A 347 8.26 -9.01 -12.91
N VAL A 348 9.30 -8.44 -12.28
CA VAL A 348 10.11 -7.37 -12.84
C VAL A 348 10.82 -7.83 -14.11
N VAL A 349 11.50 -8.99 -14.08
CA VAL A 349 12.16 -9.57 -15.26
C VAL A 349 11.16 -9.86 -16.36
N HIS A 350 9.97 -10.38 -16.03
CA HIS A 350 8.93 -10.62 -17.02
C HIS A 350 8.49 -9.33 -17.73
N GLN A 351 8.19 -8.27 -16.98
CA GLN A 351 7.78 -6.98 -17.56
C GLN A 351 8.91 -6.35 -18.39
N ALA A 352 10.15 -6.42 -17.89
CA ALA A 352 11.31 -5.94 -18.62
C ALA A 352 11.54 -6.70 -19.94
N SER A 353 11.30 -8.01 -19.96
CA SER A 353 11.42 -8.83 -21.16
C SER A 353 10.35 -8.53 -22.21
N LEU A 354 9.12 -8.23 -21.78
CA LEU A 354 8.07 -7.76 -22.69
C LEU A 354 8.44 -6.41 -23.31
N TYR A 355 8.96 -5.49 -22.50
CA TYR A 355 9.41 -4.18 -22.95
C TYR A 355 10.58 -4.30 -23.95
N GLU A 356 11.57 -5.16 -23.69
CA GLU A 356 12.70 -5.44 -24.60
C GLU A 356 12.22 -5.98 -25.95
N ALA A 357 11.29 -6.93 -25.95
CA ALA A 357 10.72 -7.51 -27.16
C ALA A 357 9.97 -6.48 -28.03
N GLU A 358 9.35 -5.46 -27.43
CA GLU A 358 8.66 -4.39 -28.14
C GLU A 358 9.62 -3.31 -28.69
N HIS A 359 10.74 -3.03 -28.00
CA HIS A 359 11.62 -1.89 -28.28
C HIS A 359 12.95 -2.27 -28.95
N HIS A 360 13.26 -3.56 -29.07
CA HIS A 360 14.44 -4.10 -29.77
C HIS A 360 15.74 -3.37 -29.41
N PHE A 361 16.36 -3.73 -28.27
CA PHE A 361 17.55 -3.01 -27.80
C PHE A 361 18.76 -3.18 -28.73
N ASP A 362 19.48 -2.08 -28.94
CA ASP A 362 20.79 -2.09 -29.57
C ASP A 362 21.85 -2.50 -28.53
N TYR A 363 22.44 -3.69 -28.69
CA TYR A 363 23.44 -4.27 -27.77
C TYR A 363 24.88 -3.98 -28.17
#